data_bfa0240d9faa574da538b684dc37e081
#
_entry.id   bfa0240d9faa574da538b684dc37e081
#
_cell.length_a   1.000
_cell.length_b   1.000
_cell.length_c   1.000
_cell.angle_alpha   90.00
_cell.angle_beta   90.00
_cell.angle_gamma   90.00
#
_symmetry.space_group_name_H-M   'P 1'
#
loop_
_entity.id
_entity.type
_entity.pdbx_description
1 polymer ?
#
loop_
_entity_poly.entity_id
_entity_poly.type
_entity_poly.pdbx_seq_one_letter_code
_entity_poly.pdbx_strand_id
1 'polypeptide(L)'
;MNSCGPGNLAFEAAELGIPIVHVSTDYVFDGKLRRPYHEDDNTNPLSIYGASKLSGERAVARLNPKHYIVRTAWLYWESGKGFLPSMCLNATKPELRVADDQYGSPTYAPHLADAIARLIETDAFGTYHLAGSGGASRWQFVTEAFRLLGVSTKVTPVSHHEFPAAANRPAYSVLATVQEPRIALPPWQEGVAEFVRRFATHPDELAASN
;
A
#
# COMPACT_ATOMS: atom_id res chain seq x y z
N MET A 1 6.49 -16.11 -9.61
CA MET A 1 6.52 -14.78 -10.24
C MET A 1 7.18 -13.73 -9.33
N ASN A 2 6.69 -13.46 -8.12
CA ASN A 2 7.21 -12.42 -7.20
C ASN A 2 8.65 -12.65 -6.65
N SER A 3 9.25 -13.80 -6.83
CA SER A 3 10.59 -14.14 -6.36
C SER A 3 11.60 -14.18 -7.51
N CYS A 4 11.45 -15.11 -8.46
CA CYS A 4 12.40 -15.28 -9.57
C CYS A 4 12.36 -14.11 -10.58
N GLY A 5 11.15 -13.60 -10.90
CA GLY A 5 11.00 -12.50 -11.87
C GLY A 5 11.80 -11.25 -11.49
N PRO A 6 11.63 -10.68 -10.28
CA PRO A 6 12.44 -9.56 -9.84
C PRO A 6 13.94 -9.84 -9.82
N GLY A 7 14.35 -11.07 -9.44
CA GLY A 7 15.76 -11.47 -9.47
C GLY A 7 16.35 -11.45 -10.87
N ASN A 8 15.63 -11.99 -11.86
CA ASN A 8 16.08 -11.99 -13.25
C ASN A 8 16.24 -10.56 -13.79
N LEU A 9 15.24 -9.69 -13.52
CA LEU A 9 15.32 -8.28 -13.91
C LEU A 9 16.47 -7.54 -13.22
N ALA A 10 16.71 -7.84 -11.94
CA ALA A 10 17.81 -7.22 -11.20
C ALA A 10 19.17 -7.65 -11.74
N PHE A 11 19.33 -8.91 -12.14
CA PHE A 11 20.54 -9.42 -12.74
C PHE A 11 20.83 -8.71 -14.07
N GLU A 12 19.87 -8.68 -14.99
CA GLU A 12 20.00 -8.02 -16.28
C GLU A 12 20.27 -6.51 -16.12
N ALA A 13 19.58 -5.85 -15.19
CA ALA A 13 19.83 -4.44 -14.91
C ALA A 13 21.24 -4.20 -14.38
N ALA A 14 21.78 -5.10 -13.56
CA ALA A 14 23.14 -5.00 -13.05
C ALA A 14 24.19 -5.16 -14.18
N GLU A 15 24.00 -6.13 -15.08
CA GLU A 15 24.87 -6.32 -16.25
C GLU A 15 24.90 -5.07 -17.16
N LEU A 16 23.76 -4.36 -17.24
CA LEU A 16 23.65 -3.10 -17.98
C LEU A 16 24.11 -1.86 -17.19
N GLY A 17 24.47 -2.03 -15.93
CA GLY A 17 24.90 -0.94 -15.04
C GLY A 17 23.79 0.05 -14.65
N ILE A 18 22.50 -0.31 -14.86
CA ILE A 18 21.34 0.54 -14.59
C ILE A 18 20.68 0.20 -13.24
N PRO A 19 20.08 1.19 -12.55
CA PRO A 19 19.33 0.95 -11.31
C PRO A 19 18.01 0.21 -11.58
N ILE A 20 17.48 -0.46 -10.54
CA ILE A 20 16.16 -1.11 -10.54
C ILE A 20 15.30 -0.60 -9.40
N VAL A 21 14.01 -0.35 -9.69
CA VAL A 21 12.98 -0.11 -8.66
C VAL A 21 12.12 -1.37 -8.50
N HIS A 22 12.03 -1.88 -7.28
CA HIS A 22 11.18 -3.02 -6.94
C HIS A 22 10.12 -2.62 -5.92
N VAL A 23 8.86 -2.52 -6.36
CA VAL A 23 7.73 -2.24 -5.46
C VAL A 23 7.41 -3.50 -4.65
N SER A 24 7.44 -3.38 -3.32
CA SER A 24 7.15 -4.42 -2.34
C SER A 24 5.93 -4.05 -1.47
N THR A 25 5.79 -4.67 -0.32
CA THR A 25 4.57 -4.64 0.49
C THR A 25 4.87 -4.59 1.99
N ASP A 26 3.95 -4.00 2.76
CA ASP A 26 3.88 -4.08 4.21
C ASP A 26 3.69 -5.52 4.75
N TYR A 27 3.20 -6.46 3.92
CA TYR A 27 2.99 -7.86 4.30
C TYR A 27 4.30 -8.65 4.49
N VAL A 28 5.45 -8.03 4.34
CA VAL A 28 6.74 -8.59 4.78
C VAL A 28 6.85 -8.62 6.31
N PHE A 29 6.00 -7.90 7.04
CA PHE A 29 5.94 -7.82 8.50
C PHE A 29 4.84 -8.70 9.09
N ASP A 30 4.98 -9.07 10.37
CA ASP A 30 4.05 -9.95 11.09
C ASP A 30 2.91 -9.23 11.83
N GLY A 31 2.96 -7.91 11.89
CA GLY A 31 1.92 -7.11 12.54
C GLY A 31 1.90 -7.12 14.06
N LYS A 32 2.99 -7.54 14.71
CA LYS A 32 3.06 -7.65 16.19
C LYS A 32 3.54 -6.38 16.88
N LEU A 33 4.19 -5.47 16.16
CA LEU A 33 4.62 -4.20 16.74
C LEU A 33 3.38 -3.30 17.00
N ARG A 34 3.47 -2.50 18.07
CA ARG A 34 2.47 -1.50 18.44
C ARG A 34 2.91 -0.07 18.06
N ARG A 35 3.85 0.04 17.14
CA ARG A 35 4.35 1.26 16.53
C ARG A 35 4.49 1.04 15.02
N PRO A 36 4.58 2.10 14.22
CA PRO A 36 4.90 1.96 12.80
C PRO A 36 6.19 1.16 12.57
N TYR A 37 6.18 0.34 11.52
CA TYR A 37 7.34 -0.41 11.07
C TYR A 37 8.29 0.51 10.31
N HIS A 38 9.58 0.40 10.61
CA HIS A 38 10.68 1.05 9.92
C HIS A 38 11.39 0.07 8.99
N GLU A 39 12.25 0.58 8.11
CA GLU A 39 12.95 -0.22 7.11
C GLU A 39 13.88 -1.28 7.72
N ASP A 40 14.46 -0.99 8.88
CA ASP A 40 15.38 -1.85 9.64
C ASP A 40 14.69 -2.85 10.58
N ASP A 41 13.36 -2.80 10.71
CA ASP A 41 12.62 -3.77 11.50
C ASP A 41 12.66 -5.18 10.87
N ASN A 42 12.71 -6.20 11.73
CA ASN A 42 12.75 -7.58 11.31
C ASN A 42 11.51 -7.98 10.50
N THR A 43 11.73 -8.52 9.32
CA THR A 43 10.67 -9.08 8.47
C THR A 43 10.28 -10.48 8.92
N ASN A 44 8.96 -10.77 8.99
CA ASN A 44 8.40 -12.07 9.36
C ASN A 44 7.00 -12.25 8.72
N PRO A 45 6.91 -12.52 7.40
CA PRO A 45 5.64 -12.55 6.68
C PRO A 45 4.73 -13.68 7.15
N LEU A 46 3.43 -13.38 7.32
CA LEU A 46 2.40 -14.34 7.75
C LEU A 46 1.72 -15.09 6.58
N SER A 47 1.97 -14.68 5.35
CA SER A 47 1.32 -15.22 4.16
C SER A 47 2.33 -15.62 3.08
N ILE A 48 1.91 -16.52 2.19
CA ILE A 48 2.68 -16.90 0.99
C ILE A 48 2.97 -15.67 0.12
N TYR A 49 2.03 -14.75 0.00
CA TYR A 49 2.23 -13.49 -0.73
C TYR A 49 3.38 -12.68 -0.11
N GLY A 50 3.31 -12.39 1.18
CA GLY A 50 4.37 -11.65 1.88
C GLY A 50 5.73 -12.34 1.77
N ALA A 51 5.78 -13.67 1.97
CA ALA A 51 7.01 -14.45 1.83
C ALA A 51 7.58 -14.40 0.40
N SER A 52 6.73 -14.47 -0.63
CA SER A 52 7.15 -14.37 -2.02
C SER A 52 7.71 -12.99 -2.38
N LYS A 53 7.09 -11.91 -1.85
CA LYS A 53 7.57 -10.53 -2.04
C LYS A 53 8.91 -10.31 -1.33
N LEU A 54 9.05 -10.77 -0.08
CA LEU A 54 10.31 -10.71 0.66
C LEU A 54 11.44 -11.48 -0.04
N SER A 55 11.13 -12.63 -0.63
CA SER A 55 12.10 -13.39 -1.44
C SER A 55 12.56 -12.57 -2.67
N GLY A 56 11.64 -11.82 -3.30
CA GLY A 56 11.96 -10.89 -4.39
C GLY A 56 12.86 -9.75 -3.92
N GLU A 57 12.57 -9.12 -2.79
CA GLU A 57 13.43 -8.07 -2.20
C GLU A 57 14.87 -8.58 -2.02
N ARG A 58 15.03 -9.75 -1.40
CA ARG A 58 16.34 -10.37 -1.16
C ARG A 58 17.10 -10.69 -2.45
N ALA A 59 16.38 -11.15 -3.47
CA ALA A 59 16.98 -11.44 -4.78
C ALA A 59 17.46 -10.14 -5.46
N VAL A 60 16.64 -9.09 -5.45
CA VAL A 60 16.99 -7.78 -6.01
C VAL A 60 18.19 -7.18 -5.31
N ALA A 61 18.17 -7.12 -3.97
CA ALA A 61 19.27 -6.54 -3.19
C ALA A 61 20.61 -7.28 -3.38
N ARG A 62 20.55 -8.61 -3.56
CA ARG A 62 21.75 -9.43 -3.80
C ARG A 62 22.33 -9.27 -5.20
N LEU A 63 21.48 -9.10 -6.22
CA LEU A 63 21.89 -9.17 -7.63
C LEU A 63 22.18 -7.80 -8.24
N ASN A 64 21.60 -6.72 -7.69
CA ASN A 64 21.88 -5.37 -8.17
C ASN A 64 22.14 -4.40 -6.99
N PRO A 65 23.36 -3.91 -6.81
CA PRO A 65 23.68 -2.93 -5.77
C PRO A 65 22.98 -1.59 -5.98
N LYS A 66 22.60 -1.25 -7.22
CA LYS A 66 21.84 -0.05 -7.56
C LYS A 66 20.34 -0.34 -7.54
N HIS A 67 19.79 -0.60 -6.35
CA HIS A 67 18.39 -0.93 -6.22
C HIS A 67 17.63 0.04 -5.30
N TYR A 68 16.36 0.25 -5.61
CA TYR A 68 15.38 0.87 -4.73
C TYR A 68 14.28 -0.14 -4.44
N ILE A 69 14.24 -0.70 -3.24
CA ILE A 69 13.15 -1.53 -2.78
C ILE A 69 12.14 -0.62 -2.09
N VAL A 70 10.96 -0.48 -2.66
CA VAL A 70 9.91 0.41 -2.17
C VAL A 70 8.80 -0.41 -1.53
N ARG A 71 8.75 -0.47 -0.19
CA ARG A 71 7.63 -1.06 0.53
C ARG A 71 6.52 -0.04 0.67
N THR A 72 5.32 -0.44 0.26
CA THR A 72 4.10 0.37 0.35
C THR A 72 2.94 -0.46 0.92
N ALA A 73 1.82 0.19 1.27
CA ALA A 73 0.67 -0.46 1.88
C ALA A 73 -0.64 0.10 1.32
N TRP A 74 -1.67 -0.73 1.25
CA TRP A 74 -3.06 -0.37 0.95
C TRP A 74 -3.21 0.59 -0.23
N LEU A 75 -2.52 0.27 -1.33
CA LEU A 75 -2.50 1.08 -2.55
C LEU A 75 -3.89 1.16 -3.18
N TYR A 76 -4.31 2.37 -3.56
CA TYR A 76 -5.59 2.64 -4.20
C TYR A 76 -5.49 3.81 -5.19
N TRP A 77 -6.41 3.81 -6.16
CA TRP A 77 -6.62 4.89 -7.13
C TRP A 77 -8.07 4.85 -7.63
N GLU A 78 -8.49 5.78 -8.47
CA GLU A 78 -9.89 5.99 -8.86
C GLU A 78 -10.47 4.85 -9.68
N SER A 79 -9.68 4.29 -10.59
CA SER A 79 -10.13 3.19 -11.45
C SER A 79 -9.66 1.84 -10.93
N GLY A 80 -10.43 0.79 -11.20
CA GLY A 80 -10.05 -0.58 -10.96
C GLY A 80 -10.71 -1.24 -9.76
N LYS A 81 -10.33 -2.51 -9.58
CA LYS A 81 -10.87 -3.42 -8.57
C LYS A 81 -10.07 -3.28 -7.26
N GLY A 82 -10.30 -2.18 -6.53
CA GLY A 82 -9.65 -1.94 -5.26
C GLY A 82 -10.62 -1.90 -4.08
N PHE A 83 -10.10 -1.96 -2.86
CA PHE A 83 -10.92 -1.93 -1.65
C PHE A 83 -11.75 -0.65 -1.56
N LEU A 84 -11.13 0.54 -1.62
CA LEU A 84 -11.84 1.81 -1.48
C LEU A 84 -12.81 2.07 -2.63
N PRO A 85 -12.44 1.92 -3.92
CA PRO A 85 -13.41 2.03 -5.02
C PRO A 85 -14.62 1.12 -4.85
N SER A 86 -14.41 -0.15 -4.46
CA SER A 86 -15.51 -1.08 -4.20
C SER A 86 -16.43 -0.63 -3.06
N MET A 87 -15.90 -0.02 -2.01
CA MET A 87 -16.72 0.53 -0.92
C MET A 87 -17.54 1.73 -1.43
N CYS A 88 -16.93 2.64 -2.19
CA CYS A 88 -17.63 3.80 -2.75
C CYS A 88 -18.75 3.41 -3.73
N LEU A 89 -18.54 2.39 -4.57
CA LEU A 89 -19.59 1.85 -5.45
C LEU A 89 -20.76 1.21 -4.67
N ASN A 90 -20.52 0.72 -3.47
CA ASN A 90 -21.55 0.18 -2.59
C ASN A 90 -22.16 1.21 -1.62
N ALA A 91 -21.82 2.48 -1.75
CA ALA A 91 -22.30 3.57 -0.88
C ALA A 91 -23.81 3.89 -1.03
N THR A 92 -24.52 3.17 -1.90
CA THR A 92 -25.99 3.19 -2.03
C THR A 92 -26.72 2.26 -1.04
N LYS A 93 -25.99 1.36 -0.39
CA LYS A 93 -26.55 0.45 0.62
C LYS A 93 -26.84 1.22 1.91
N PRO A 94 -27.88 0.81 2.68
CA PRO A 94 -28.20 1.48 3.95
C PRO A 94 -27.07 1.34 4.99
N GLU A 95 -26.30 0.24 4.94
CA GLU A 95 -25.22 -0.04 5.87
C GLU A 95 -24.11 -0.86 5.18
N LEU A 96 -22.87 -0.56 5.55
CA LEU A 96 -21.69 -1.36 5.23
C LEU A 96 -20.96 -1.72 6.53
N ARG A 97 -20.56 -2.99 6.65
CA ARG A 97 -19.75 -3.48 7.78
C ARG A 97 -18.29 -3.51 7.36
N VAL A 98 -17.40 -2.93 8.14
CA VAL A 98 -15.98 -2.77 7.80
C VAL A 98 -15.10 -3.07 9.02
N ALA A 99 -14.00 -3.80 8.82
CA ALA A 99 -13.07 -4.16 9.88
C ALA A 99 -12.42 -2.93 10.53
N ASP A 100 -12.39 -2.89 11.87
CA ASP A 100 -11.77 -1.82 12.66
C ASP A 100 -10.57 -2.31 13.50
N ASP A 101 -10.19 -3.56 13.34
CA ASP A 101 -9.10 -4.23 14.07
C ASP A 101 -7.90 -4.59 13.16
N GLN A 102 -7.85 -4.01 11.95
CA GLN A 102 -6.71 -4.08 11.04
C GLN A 102 -6.25 -2.66 10.71
N TYR A 103 -4.98 -2.36 10.99
CA TYR A 103 -4.37 -1.04 10.79
C TYR A 103 -3.27 -1.09 9.75
N GLY A 104 -3.25 -0.11 8.85
CA GLY A 104 -2.23 0.04 7.80
C GLY A 104 -2.10 1.49 7.35
N SER A 105 -1.29 1.72 6.32
CA SER A 105 -1.09 3.05 5.72
C SER A 105 -1.80 3.12 4.37
N PRO A 106 -3.00 3.72 4.27
CA PRO A 106 -3.63 3.93 2.98
C PRO A 106 -2.75 4.78 2.08
N THR A 107 -2.44 4.31 0.88
CA THR A 107 -1.51 4.96 -0.03
C THR A 107 -2.17 5.26 -1.36
N TYR A 108 -2.30 6.53 -1.69
CA TYR A 108 -2.82 6.97 -2.97
C TYR A 108 -1.76 6.81 -4.06
N ALA A 109 -2.08 6.08 -5.14
CA ALA A 109 -1.11 5.69 -6.15
C ALA A 109 -0.36 6.87 -6.81
N PRO A 110 -1.00 8.01 -7.16
CA PRO A 110 -0.29 9.18 -7.66
C PRO A 110 0.76 9.72 -6.68
N HIS A 111 0.48 9.76 -5.38
CA HIS A 111 1.46 10.20 -4.37
C HIS A 111 2.65 9.25 -4.29
N LEU A 112 2.41 7.93 -4.42
CA LEU A 112 3.49 6.95 -4.48
C LEU A 112 4.35 7.13 -5.73
N ALA A 113 3.72 7.34 -6.89
CA ALA A 113 4.43 7.56 -8.15
C ALA A 113 5.35 8.78 -8.08
N ASP A 114 4.85 9.90 -7.54
CA ASP A 114 5.62 11.12 -7.29
C ASP A 114 6.81 10.87 -6.35
N ALA A 115 6.58 10.14 -5.26
CA ALA A 115 7.64 9.81 -4.31
C ALA A 115 8.73 8.92 -4.94
N ILE A 116 8.34 7.93 -5.75
CA ILE A 116 9.28 7.08 -6.50
C ILE A 116 10.06 7.93 -7.51
N ALA A 117 9.40 8.84 -8.26
CA ALA A 117 10.08 9.72 -9.21
C ALA A 117 11.16 10.56 -8.52
N ARG A 118 10.87 11.13 -7.35
CA ARG A 118 11.87 11.88 -6.57
C ARG A 118 12.99 10.97 -6.02
N LEU A 119 12.67 9.73 -5.64
CA LEU A 119 13.66 8.79 -5.11
C LEU A 119 14.68 8.38 -6.17
N ILE A 120 14.25 8.09 -7.40
CA ILE A 120 15.14 7.65 -8.47
C ILE A 120 16.06 8.74 -9.03
N GLU A 121 15.79 10.01 -8.70
CA GLU A 121 16.69 11.14 -9.00
C GLU A 121 17.88 11.18 -8.04
N THR A 122 17.89 10.34 -7.02
CA THR A 122 18.96 10.21 -6.05
C THR A 122 19.78 8.95 -6.31
N ASP A 123 21.04 8.93 -5.92
CA ASP A 123 21.86 7.70 -5.92
C ASP A 123 21.81 6.98 -4.56
N ALA A 124 20.79 7.28 -3.75
CA ALA A 124 20.61 6.70 -2.42
C ALA A 124 19.92 5.33 -2.54
N PHE A 125 20.65 4.32 -3.00
CA PHE A 125 20.16 2.96 -3.15
C PHE A 125 19.84 2.31 -1.81
N GLY A 126 18.82 1.46 -1.76
CA GLY A 126 18.42 0.76 -0.54
C GLY A 126 16.93 0.42 -0.46
N THR A 127 16.47 0.16 0.76
CA THR A 127 15.05 -0.14 1.05
C THR A 127 14.39 1.08 1.66
N TYR A 128 13.20 1.42 1.19
CA TYR A 128 12.42 2.58 1.58
C TYR A 128 10.98 2.22 1.89
N HIS A 129 10.40 2.85 2.91
CA HIS A 129 8.97 2.83 3.16
C HIS A 129 8.33 4.07 2.52
N LEU A 130 7.61 3.90 1.41
CA LEU A 130 6.87 4.96 0.75
C LEU A 130 5.37 4.64 0.82
N ALA A 131 4.71 5.17 1.85
CA ALA A 131 3.29 4.97 2.10
C ALA A 131 2.66 6.28 2.59
N GLY A 132 1.34 6.41 2.47
CA GLY A 132 0.62 7.57 3.01
C GLY A 132 0.95 7.78 4.48
N SER A 133 1.30 8.99 4.87
CA SER A 133 1.73 9.29 6.23
C SER A 133 0.61 9.05 7.24
N GLY A 134 0.95 8.46 8.38
CA GLY A 134 0.01 8.04 9.42
C GLY A 134 -0.55 6.65 9.18
N GLY A 135 -1.49 6.25 10.05
CA GLY A 135 -2.16 4.97 9.98
C GLY A 135 -3.66 5.10 10.15
N ALA A 136 -4.40 4.15 9.59
CA ALA A 136 -5.85 4.05 9.74
C ALA A 136 -6.30 2.60 9.87
N SER A 137 -7.44 2.36 10.54
CA SER A 137 -8.16 1.11 10.35
C SER A 137 -8.90 1.12 9.01
N ARG A 138 -9.34 -0.06 8.56
CA ARG A 138 -10.19 -0.16 7.37
C ARG A 138 -11.47 0.65 7.51
N TRP A 139 -12.06 0.62 8.71
CA TRP A 139 -13.25 1.39 9.03
C TRP A 139 -13.00 2.90 8.97
N GLN A 140 -11.91 3.40 9.56
CA GLN A 140 -11.55 4.82 9.49
C GLN A 140 -11.34 5.28 8.05
N PHE A 141 -10.66 4.45 7.24
CA PHE A 141 -10.38 4.75 5.84
C PHE A 141 -11.67 4.92 5.01
N VAL A 142 -12.64 4.00 5.15
CA VAL A 142 -13.94 4.09 4.45
C VAL A 142 -14.78 5.23 4.99
N THR A 143 -14.82 5.43 6.31
CA THR A 143 -15.59 6.50 6.95
C THR A 143 -15.16 7.89 6.46
N GLU A 144 -13.85 8.12 6.33
CA GLU A 144 -13.34 9.40 5.79
C GLU A 144 -13.74 9.61 4.33
N ALA A 145 -13.65 8.58 3.49
CA ALA A 145 -14.09 8.69 2.10
C ALA A 145 -15.59 9.00 2.00
N PHE A 146 -16.42 8.34 2.81
CA PHE A 146 -17.87 8.56 2.81
C PHE A 146 -18.26 9.96 3.34
N ARG A 147 -17.55 10.44 4.35
CA ARG A 147 -17.69 11.82 4.83
C ARG A 147 -17.42 12.83 3.73
N LEU A 148 -16.36 12.63 2.95
CA LEU A 148 -15.98 13.52 1.84
C LEU A 148 -16.92 13.39 0.63
N LEU A 149 -17.46 12.20 0.37
CA LEU A 149 -18.48 11.97 -0.66
C LEU A 149 -19.86 12.55 -0.30
N GLY A 150 -20.09 12.89 0.98
CA GLY A 150 -21.40 13.36 1.46
C GLY A 150 -22.49 12.29 1.41
N VAL A 151 -22.11 10.99 1.50
CA VAL A 151 -23.07 9.88 1.49
C VAL A 151 -23.54 9.54 2.89
N SER A 152 -24.80 9.11 3.02
CA SER A 152 -25.45 8.82 4.32
C SER A 152 -25.36 7.35 4.74
N THR A 153 -24.70 6.51 3.97
CA THR A 153 -24.52 5.09 4.28
C THR A 153 -23.81 4.91 5.61
N LYS A 154 -24.44 4.17 6.51
CA LYS A 154 -23.84 3.85 7.82
C LYS A 154 -22.65 2.91 7.64
N VAL A 155 -21.49 3.27 8.18
CA VAL A 155 -20.31 2.40 8.22
C VAL A 155 -20.16 1.85 9.63
N THR A 156 -20.45 0.56 9.80
CA THR A 156 -20.40 -0.10 11.11
C THR A 156 -19.07 -0.80 11.32
N PRO A 157 -18.32 -0.44 12.40
CA PRO A 157 -17.08 -1.12 12.72
C PRO A 157 -17.34 -2.54 13.22
N VAL A 158 -16.58 -3.50 12.71
CA VAL A 158 -16.67 -4.92 13.08
C VAL A 158 -15.28 -5.55 13.16
N SER A 159 -15.18 -6.76 13.74
CA SER A 159 -13.93 -7.51 13.68
C SER A 159 -13.70 -8.09 12.29
N HIS A 160 -12.42 -8.14 11.87
CA HIS A 160 -12.02 -8.77 10.59
C HIS A 160 -12.36 -10.27 10.54
N HIS A 161 -12.55 -10.92 11.70
CA HIS A 161 -12.96 -12.33 11.78
C HIS A 161 -14.36 -12.57 11.19
N GLU A 162 -15.18 -11.53 11.01
CA GLU A 162 -16.47 -11.67 10.33
C GLU A 162 -16.34 -11.85 8.81
N PHE A 163 -15.16 -11.61 8.25
CA PHE A 163 -14.89 -11.76 6.83
C PHE A 163 -13.96 -12.96 6.59
N PRO A 164 -14.46 -14.02 5.93
CA PRO A 164 -13.61 -15.14 5.55
C PRO A 164 -12.42 -14.63 4.69
N ALA A 165 -11.21 -14.94 5.12
CA ALA A 165 -10.01 -14.58 4.37
C ALA A 165 -9.17 -15.83 4.12
N ALA A 166 -8.79 -16.06 2.84
CA ALA A 166 -7.95 -17.17 2.45
C ALA A 166 -6.49 -17.04 2.94
N ALA A 167 -6.09 -15.85 3.39
CA ALA A 167 -4.73 -15.57 3.85
C ALA A 167 -4.72 -14.76 5.15
N ASN A 168 -3.80 -15.09 6.04
CA ASN A 168 -3.54 -14.31 7.24
C ASN A 168 -2.98 -12.94 6.86
N ARG A 169 -3.59 -11.88 7.41
CA ARG A 169 -3.15 -10.50 7.26
C ARG A 169 -2.63 -9.98 8.59
N PRO A 170 -1.56 -9.17 8.61
CA PRO A 170 -1.10 -8.53 9.83
C PRO A 170 -2.20 -7.62 10.41
N ALA A 171 -2.41 -7.66 11.73
CA ALA A 171 -3.37 -6.79 12.41
C ALA A 171 -2.89 -5.32 12.41
N TYR A 172 -1.58 -5.11 12.41
CA TYR A 172 -0.97 -3.78 12.38
C TYR A 172 0.21 -3.78 11.39
N SER A 173 0.12 -3.01 10.31
CA SER A 173 1.18 -2.90 9.29
C SER A 173 1.44 -1.47 8.85
N VAL A 174 1.19 -0.51 9.75
CA VAL A 174 1.51 0.90 9.48
C VAL A 174 2.99 1.05 9.23
N LEU A 175 3.35 1.76 8.15
CA LEU A 175 4.73 2.03 7.75
C LEU A 175 5.14 3.46 8.11
N ALA A 176 6.39 3.63 8.53
CA ALA A 176 7.05 4.94 8.64
C ALA A 176 8.47 4.81 8.09
N THR A 177 9.05 5.91 7.62
CA THR A 177 10.42 5.91 7.10
C THR A 177 11.38 6.59 8.07
N VAL A 178 12.54 5.96 8.24
CA VAL A 178 13.73 6.54 8.92
C VAL A 178 14.92 6.62 7.96
N GLN A 179 14.74 6.12 6.73
CA GLN A 179 15.79 6.09 5.71
C GLN A 179 16.00 7.49 5.10
N GLU A 180 17.25 7.86 4.87
CA GLU A 180 17.61 9.10 4.15
C GLU A 180 17.92 8.80 2.66
N PRO A 181 17.55 9.71 1.72
CA PRO A 181 16.79 10.94 1.96
C PRO A 181 15.36 10.64 2.40
N ARG A 182 14.87 11.39 3.39
CA ARG A 182 13.50 11.18 3.89
C ARG A 182 12.46 11.70 2.90
N ILE A 183 11.86 10.79 2.15
CA ILE A 183 10.79 11.10 1.20
C ILE A 183 9.45 10.72 1.84
N ALA A 184 8.82 11.68 2.49
CA ALA A 184 7.50 11.48 3.08
C ALA A 184 6.40 11.73 2.02
N LEU A 185 5.39 10.85 2.02
CA LEU A 185 4.14 11.08 1.32
C LEU A 185 3.20 11.95 2.18
N PRO A 186 2.21 12.64 1.57
CA PRO A 186 1.18 13.36 2.31
C PRO A 186 0.43 12.46 3.31
N PRO A 187 -0.23 13.05 4.33
CA PRO A 187 -1.16 12.33 5.18
C PRO A 187 -2.17 11.54 4.35
N TRP A 188 -2.52 10.33 4.79
CA TRP A 188 -3.43 9.46 4.05
C TRP A 188 -4.80 10.10 3.75
N GLN A 189 -5.25 11.04 4.60
CA GLN A 189 -6.50 11.79 4.41
C GLN A 189 -6.46 12.69 3.18
N GLU A 190 -5.31 13.28 2.86
CA GLU A 190 -5.14 14.09 1.65
C GLU A 190 -5.29 13.22 0.39
N GLY A 191 -4.70 12.02 0.40
CA GLY A 191 -4.88 11.05 -0.68
C GLY A 191 -6.34 10.64 -0.87
N VAL A 192 -7.11 10.46 0.24
CA VAL A 192 -8.55 10.18 0.17
C VAL A 192 -9.30 11.37 -0.42
N ALA A 193 -8.96 12.59 -0.03
CA ALA A 193 -9.61 13.79 -0.56
C ALA A 193 -9.37 13.96 -2.07
N GLU A 194 -8.16 13.67 -2.55
CA GLU A 194 -7.87 13.69 -3.99
C GLU A 194 -8.59 12.58 -4.74
N PHE A 195 -8.56 11.36 -4.20
CA PHE A 195 -9.32 10.25 -4.74
C PHE A 195 -10.81 10.59 -4.90
N VAL A 196 -11.45 11.09 -3.84
CA VAL A 196 -12.90 11.43 -3.86
C VAL A 196 -13.21 12.48 -4.91
N ARG A 197 -12.39 13.53 -5.04
CA ARG A 197 -12.59 14.55 -6.07
C ARG A 197 -12.59 13.96 -7.48
N ARG A 198 -11.66 13.05 -7.80
CA ARG A 198 -11.57 12.43 -9.12
C ARG A 198 -12.63 11.34 -9.31
N PHE A 199 -12.91 10.56 -8.27
CA PHE A 199 -13.96 9.54 -8.29
C PHE A 199 -15.34 10.13 -8.59
N ALA A 200 -15.65 11.30 -8.02
CA ALA A 200 -16.93 11.99 -8.24
C ALA A 200 -17.09 12.56 -9.67
N THR A 201 -15.98 12.83 -10.37
CA THR A 201 -16.02 13.42 -11.73
C THR A 201 -16.12 12.37 -12.86
N HIS A 202 -15.84 11.08 -12.59
CA HIS A 202 -15.81 10.01 -13.59
C HIS A 202 -16.54 8.73 -13.13
N PRO A 203 -17.80 8.80 -12.68
CA PRO A 203 -18.50 7.62 -12.14
C PRO A 203 -18.74 6.52 -13.20
N ASP A 204 -18.88 6.87 -14.47
CA ASP A 204 -19.24 5.92 -15.56
C ASP A 204 -18.03 5.09 -16.06
N GLU A 205 -16.83 5.64 -16.06
CA GLU A 205 -15.62 4.90 -16.44
C GLU A 205 -15.27 3.77 -15.45
N LEU A 206 -15.74 3.91 -14.21
CA LEU A 206 -15.50 2.97 -13.13
C LEU A 206 -16.48 1.78 -13.16
N ALA A 207 -17.70 2.00 -13.64
CA ALA A 207 -18.71 0.94 -13.83
C ALA A 207 -18.39 0.05 -15.03
N ALA A 208 -17.75 0.58 -16.07
CA ALA A 208 -17.42 -0.14 -17.31
C ALA A 208 -16.19 -1.06 -17.20
N SER A 209 -15.42 -0.99 -16.12
CA SER A 209 -14.22 -1.80 -15.89
C SER A 209 -14.47 -3.07 -15.05
N ASN A 210 -15.73 -3.43 -14.82
CA ASN A 210 -16.15 -4.63 -14.08
C ASN A 210 -16.48 -5.82 -14.98
#